data_f507e5f926683c3e25172234469d503b
#
_entry.id   f507e5f926683c3e25172234469d503b
#
_cell.length_a   1.000
_cell.length_b   1.000
_cell.length_c   1.000
_cell.angle_alpha   90.00
_cell.angle_beta   90.00
_cell.angle_gamma   90.00
#
_symmetry.space_group_name_H-M   'P 1'
#
loop_
_entity.id
_entity.type
_entity.pdbx_description
1 polymer ?
#
loop_
_entity_poly.entity_id
_entity_poly.type
_entity_poly.pdbx_seq_one_letter_code
_entity_poly.pdbx_strand_id
1 'polypeptide(L)'
;MIKTLFVFGTRPEAIKLCPIVLHLLSRPEEFQVTVCVTAQHRAMLDQVLKVFSVVPDYDLDLMQPGQTLSQSTSRIVAALEPVILETRPDIVLVQGDTTTTFCGALAAFYQHVPVGHVEAGLRTHDLAQPFPEELNRVLTGRIASLHFAATKGAASNLTAEGVDPRAIFITGNSGIDAVLQIRDRLDLGDLPQTAYPWRDPRKKLILITAHRRESFGSGIESICRGIRRLAVRGDVQIVYPVHRNPKVAGPVQQLLENHANIYLIEPLEYVPFVELMRASHILITDSGGVQEEGPSLGKPVLVTREKTERPEAVKAGTAVLVGPDEHRIFEQASLLLDDPLEHTRRSLVHNPYGDGHASERIAAAMCSFLR
;
A
#
# COMPACT_ATOMS: atom_id res chain seq x y z
N MET A 1 -8.47 29.00 7.47
CA MET A 1 -7.42 28.16 6.85
C MET A 1 -7.00 27.14 7.89
N ILE A 2 -7.10 25.86 7.59
CA ILE A 2 -6.77 24.74 8.49
C ILE A 2 -5.28 24.40 8.35
N LYS A 3 -4.54 24.49 9.44
CA LYS A 3 -3.12 24.13 9.49
C LYS A 3 -2.99 22.61 9.70
N THR A 4 -2.48 21.93 8.72
CA THR A 4 -2.37 20.47 8.71
C THR A 4 -0.91 20.04 8.72
N LEU A 5 -0.50 19.23 9.70
CA LEU A 5 0.82 18.62 9.76
C LEU A 5 0.72 17.14 9.38
N PHE A 6 1.41 16.74 8.33
CA PHE A 6 1.57 15.34 7.95
C PHE A 6 2.82 14.76 8.60
N VAL A 7 2.71 13.57 9.23
CA VAL A 7 3.83 12.86 9.83
C VAL A 7 3.91 11.45 9.28
N PHE A 8 5.02 11.11 8.62
CA PHE A 8 5.26 9.78 8.07
C PHE A 8 6.75 9.49 7.91
N GLY A 9 7.13 8.21 7.72
CA GLY A 9 8.55 7.83 7.67
C GLY A 9 8.88 6.72 6.69
N THR A 10 7.89 6.06 6.09
CA THR A 10 8.10 4.91 5.21
C THR A 10 7.53 5.13 3.80
N ARG A 11 8.00 4.32 2.85
CA ARG A 11 7.49 4.33 1.48
C ARG A 11 5.98 4.08 1.38
N PRO A 12 5.39 3.08 2.05
CA PRO A 12 3.95 2.84 2.01
C PRO A 12 3.11 4.00 2.54
N GLU A 13 3.58 4.65 3.62
CA GLU A 13 2.93 5.84 4.17
C GLU A 13 2.97 6.99 3.15
N ALA A 14 4.12 7.26 2.55
CA ALA A 14 4.27 8.32 1.55
C ALA A 14 3.37 8.10 0.33
N ILE A 15 3.29 6.86 -0.20
CA ILE A 15 2.40 6.53 -1.33
C ILE A 15 0.96 6.92 -1.00
N LYS A 16 0.50 6.68 0.22
CA LYS A 16 -0.89 6.94 0.64
C LYS A 16 -1.14 8.37 1.09
N LEU A 17 -0.15 9.07 1.64
CA LEU A 17 -0.31 10.45 2.10
C LEU A 17 -0.04 11.50 1.03
N CYS A 18 0.89 11.27 0.09
CA CYS A 18 1.20 12.24 -0.95
C CYS A 18 0.00 12.69 -1.79
N PRO A 19 -0.96 11.83 -2.21
CA PRO A 19 -2.17 12.29 -2.88
C PRO A 19 -3.00 13.26 -2.04
N ILE A 20 -3.09 13.02 -0.72
CA ILE A 20 -3.82 13.89 0.21
C ILE A 20 -3.06 15.22 0.34
N VAL A 21 -1.73 15.18 0.52
CA VAL A 21 -0.87 16.38 0.55
C VAL A 21 -1.11 17.24 -0.69
N LEU A 22 -1.03 16.65 -1.88
CA LEU A 22 -1.23 17.36 -3.14
C LEU A 22 -2.63 17.94 -3.28
N HIS A 23 -3.66 17.19 -2.85
CA HIS A 23 -5.03 17.65 -2.87
C HIS A 23 -5.22 18.87 -1.94
N LEU A 24 -4.66 18.84 -0.73
CA LEU A 24 -4.74 19.99 0.19
C LEU A 24 -3.91 21.19 -0.31
N LEU A 25 -2.73 20.96 -0.89
CA LEU A 25 -1.90 22.03 -1.49
C LEU A 25 -2.58 22.71 -2.68
N SER A 26 -3.47 22.02 -3.41
CA SER A 26 -4.26 22.63 -4.48
C SER A 26 -5.38 23.56 -3.98
N ARG A 27 -5.59 23.63 -2.66
CA ARG A 27 -6.65 24.45 -1.99
C ARG A 27 -6.03 25.37 -0.92
N PRO A 28 -5.11 26.28 -1.29
CA PRO A 28 -4.32 27.07 -0.35
C PRO A 28 -5.18 28.07 0.48
N GLU A 29 -6.38 28.43 0.00
CA GLU A 29 -7.33 29.27 0.74
C GLU A 29 -7.99 28.54 1.91
N GLU A 30 -8.01 27.19 1.88
CA GLU A 30 -8.63 26.38 2.93
C GLU A 30 -7.60 25.71 3.83
N PHE A 31 -6.44 25.34 3.29
CA PHE A 31 -5.42 24.55 3.99
C PHE A 31 -4.04 25.18 3.95
N GLN A 32 -3.34 25.12 5.07
CA GLN A 32 -1.90 25.32 5.16
C GLN A 32 -1.27 23.96 5.48
N VAL A 33 -0.49 23.44 4.57
CA VAL A 33 0.10 22.09 4.66
C VAL A 33 1.54 22.18 5.11
N THR A 34 1.92 21.36 6.07
CA THR A 34 3.29 21.13 6.53
C THR A 34 3.58 19.64 6.48
N VAL A 35 4.70 19.24 5.92
CA VAL A 35 5.13 17.85 5.78
C VAL A 35 6.36 17.59 6.63
N CYS A 36 6.25 16.64 7.58
CA CYS A 36 7.35 16.21 8.44
C CYS A 36 7.64 14.72 8.20
N VAL A 37 8.88 14.39 7.82
CA VAL A 37 9.30 13.01 7.62
C VAL A 37 10.29 12.57 8.70
N THR A 38 10.12 11.32 9.19
CA THR A 38 11.04 10.70 10.17
C THR A 38 12.15 9.90 9.50
N ALA A 39 12.05 9.70 8.18
CA ALA A 39 13.02 9.02 7.31
C ALA A 39 13.40 7.61 7.78
N GLN A 40 12.41 6.79 8.16
CA GLN A 40 12.65 5.41 8.61
C GLN A 40 13.33 4.53 7.53
N HIS A 41 13.07 4.79 6.24
CA HIS A 41 13.69 4.14 5.07
C HIS A 41 14.04 5.16 4.00
N ARG A 42 15.08 5.95 4.24
CA ARG A 42 15.48 7.13 3.50
C ARG A 42 15.36 7.00 1.98
N ALA A 43 16.16 6.15 1.36
CA ALA A 43 16.22 6.06 -0.10
C ALA A 43 14.86 5.70 -0.76
N MET A 44 14.08 4.82 -0.14
CA MET A 44 12.78 4.42 -0.66
C MET A 44 11.70 5.50 -0.47
N LEU A 45 11.79 6.27 0.62
CA LEU A 45 10.90 7.39 0.90
C LEU A 45 11.15 8.52 -0.10
N ASP A 46 12.41 8.92 -0.28
CA ASP A 46 12.82 10.01 -1.18
C ASP A 46 12.38 9.76 -2.63
N GLN A 47 12.40 8.51 -3.09
CA GLN A 47 11.91 8.14 -4.42
C GLN A 47 10.41 8.48 -4.57
N VAL A 48 9.58 8.16 -3.59
CA VAL A 48 8.14 8.45 -3.65
C VAL A 48 7.89 9.96 -3.56
N LEU A 49 8.55 10.64 -2.65
CA LEU A 49 8.45 12.10 -2.53
C LEU A 49 8.77 12.80 -3.84
N LYS A 50 9.84 12.36 -4.53
CA LYS A 50 10.22 12.86 -5.85
C LYS A 50 9.15 12.60 -6.91
N VAL A 51 8.57 11.39 -6.93
CA VAL A 51 7.50 11.03 -7.89
C VAL A 51 6.29 11.94 -7.74
N PHE A 52 5.88 12.24 -6.51
CA PHE A 52 4.76 13.13 -6.23
C PHE A 52 5.16 14.62 -6.14
N SER A 53 6.44 14.95 -6.33
CA SER A 53 6.96 16.33 -6.21
C SER A 53 6.63 16.97 -4.84
N VAL A 54 6.60 16.17 -3.79
CA VAL A 54 6.42 16.63 -2.42
C VAL A 54 7.79 16.86 -1.79
N VAL A 55 8.02 18.07 -1.28
CA VAL A 55 9.23 18.44 -0.55
C VAL A 55 8.87 18.54 0.93
N PRO A 56 9.52 17.77 1.82
CA PRO A 56 9.28 17.88 3.25
C PRO A 56 9.73 19.24 3.79
N ASP A 57 8.94 19.84 4.67
CA ASP A 57 9.34 21.04 5.42
C ASP A 57 10.28 20.69 6.57
N TYR A 58 10.07 19.51 7.17
CA TYR A 58 10.91 18.95 8.23
C TYR A 58 11.36 17.55 7.86
N ASP A 59 12.67 17.35 7.90
CA ASP A 59 13.31 16.06 7.69
C ASP A 59 14.14 15.71 8.94
N LEU A 60 13.60 14.79 9.74
CA LEU A 60 14.17 14.50 11.06
C LEU A 60 15.31 13.47 11.03
N ASP A 61 15.40 12.66 9.97
CA ASP A 61 16.46 11.65 9.74
C ASP A 61 16.79 10.79 10.97
N LEU A 62 15.76 10.17 11.58
CA LEU A 62 15.86 9.55 12.92
C LEU A 62 16.34 8.10 12.91
N MET A 63 16.49 7.48 11.74
CA MET A 63 16.82 6.08 11.66
C MET A 63 18.30 5.83 12.00
N GLN A 64 18.56 4.88 12.88
CA GLN A 64 19.91 4.42 13.18
C GLN A 64 20.00 2.90 13.04
N PRO A 65 21.13 2.38 12.51
CA PRO A 65 21.35 0.94 12.41
C PRO A 65 21.25 0.26 13.78
N GLY A 66 20.51 -0.86 13.85
CA GLY A 66 20.43 -1.68 15.04
C GLY A 66 19.61 -1.12 16.20
N GLN A 67 18.90 0.02 16.02
CA GLN A 67 18.04 0.57 17.08
C GLN A 67 16.89 -0.37 17.43
N THR A 68 16.56 -0.45 18.72
CA THR A 68 15.39 -1.17 19.21
C THR A 68 14.10 -0.38 18.96
N LEU A 69 12.93 -1.03 19.06
CA LEU A 69 11.63 -0.35 18.98
C LEU A 69 11.50 0.74 20.04
N SER A 70 11.95 0.49 21.28
CA SER A 70 11.90 1.48 22.36
C SER A 70 12.76 2.71 22.07
N GLN A 71 13.95 2.52 21.51
CA GLN A 71 14.84 3.63 21.11
C GLN A 71 14.24 4.42 19.95
N SER A 72 13.65 3.75 18.97
CA SER A 72 12.95 4.39 17.85
C SER A 72 11.76 5.21 18.35
N THR A 73 10.88 4.61 19.15
CA THR A 73 9.70 5.26 19.72
C THR A 73 10.07 6.52 20.51
N SER A 74 11.00 6.41 21.46
CA SER A 74 11.39 7.56 22.29
C SER A 74 11.98 8.71 21.48
N ARG A 75 12.80 8.38 20.47
CA ARG A 75 13.44 9.37 19.61
C ARG A 75 12.43 10.08 18.70
N ILE A 76 11.48 9.34 18.10
CA ILE A 76 10.46 9.92 17.23
C ILE A 76 9.57 10.87 18.03
N VAL A 77 9.06 10.46 19.19
CA VAL A 77 8.19 11.30 20.03
C VAL A 77 8.91 12.58 20.45
N ALA A 78 10.16 12.48 20.94
CA ALA A 78 10.94 13.64 21.36
C ALA A 78 11.27 14.60 20.20
N ALA A 79 11.52 14.08 18.98
CA ALA A 79 11.85 14.91 17.83
C ALA A 79 10.61 15.60 17.22
N LEU A 80 9.41 15.04 17.38
CA LEU A 80 8.17 15.63 16.87
C LEU A 80 7.65 16.77 17.76
N GLU A 81 7.93 16.77 19.05
CA GLU A 81 7.46 17.80 19.98
C GLU A 81 7.80 19.24 19.51
N PRO A 82 9.09 19.58 19.22
CA PRO A 82 9.43 20.93 18.76
C PRO A 82 8.76 21.29 17.42
N VAL A 83 8.57 20.32 16.51
CA VAL A 83 7.88 20.56 15.23
C VAL A 83 6.42 20.95 15.46
N ILE A 84 5.73 20.24 16.35
CA ILE A 84 4.31 20.53 16.65
C ILE A 84 4.19 21.88 17.38
N LEU A 85 5.08 22.19 18.31
CA LEU A 85 5.09 23.47 19.02
C LEU A 85 5.37 24.68 18.11
N GLU A 86 6.24 24.50 17.11
CA GLU A 86 6.58 25.54 16.12
C GLU A 86 5.45 25.74 15.11
N THR A 87 4.95 24.66 14.51
CA THR A 87 3.96 24.72 13.43
C THR A 87 2.55 25.01 13.95
N ARG A 88 2.25 24.66 15.18
CA ARG A 88 0.92 24.83 15.84
C ARG A 88 -0.22 24.38 14.92
N PRO A 89 -0.22 23.09 14.50
CA PRO A 89 -1.23 22.60 13.58
C PRO A 89 -2.60 22.49 14.26
N ASP A 90 -3.66 22.68 13.48
CA ASP A 90 -5.03 22.42 13.94
C ASP A 90 -5.33 20.92 13.94
N ILE A 91 -4.59 20.14 13.14
CA ILE A 91 -4.68 18.68 13.07
C ILE A 91 -3.36 18.06 12.60
N VAL A 92 -3.00 16.91 13.17
CA VAL A 92 -1.91 16.04 12.68
C VAL A 92 -2.49 14.87 11.93
N LEU A 93 -2.04 14.61 10.70
CA LEU A 93 -2.41 13.42 9.92
C LEU A 93 -1.31 12.38 9.97
N VAL A 94 -1.70 11.15 10.33
CA VAL A 94 -0.85 9.95 10.33
C VAL A 94 -1.52 8.84 9.53
N GLN A 95 -0.75 7.86 9.03
CA GLN A 95 -1.28 6.83 8.15
C GLN A 95 -0.86 5.43 8.60
N GLY A 96 -1.82 4.50 8.65
CA GLY A 96 -1.57 3.08 8.85
C GLY A 96 -1.17 2.73 10.28
N ASP A 97 -0.06 2.00 10.41
CA ASP A 97 0.26 1.26 11.64
C ASP A 97 1.76 1.18 11.97
N THR A 98 2.57 2.02 11.35
CA THR A 98 4.01 2.06 11.65
C THR A 98 4.28 2.62 13.05
N THR A 99 5.50 2.45 13.54
CA THR A 99 5.95 3.13 14.77
C THR A 99 5.88 4.65 14.61
N THR A 100 6.16 5.18 13.42
CA THR A 100 6.01 6.62 13.12
C THR A 100 4.56 7.08 13.26
N THR A 101 3.59 6.29 12.77
CA THR A 101 2.14 6.56 12.89
C THR A 101 1.74 6.71 14.37
N PHE A 102 2.09 5.71 15.18
CA PHE A 102 1.77 5.73 16.61
C PHE A 102 2.48 6.89 17.33
N CYS A 103 3.77 7.10 17.09
CA CYS A 103 4.53 8.18 17.72
C CYS A 103 4.03 9.56 17.31
N GLY A 104 3.64 9.75 16.04
CA GLY A 104 3.03 11.00 15.55
C GLY A 104 1.72 11.31 16.24
N ALA A 105 0.87 10.30 16.38
CA ALA A 105 -0.39 10.44 17.11
C ALA A 105 -0.15 10.75 18.61
N LEU A 106 0.80 10.06 19.25
CA LEU A 106 1.11 10.26 20.66
C LEU A 106 1.70 11.66 20.93
N ALA A 107 2.63 12.11 20.08
CA ALA A 107 3.25 13.44 20.20
C ALA A 107 2.19 14.55 20.02
N ALA A 108 1.27 14.41 19.03
CA ALA A 108 0.16 15.34 18.84
C ALA A 108 -0.80 15.37 20.04
N PHE A 109 -1.14 14.20 20.58
CA PHE A 109 -2.00 14.09 21.77
C PHE A 109 -1.41 14.80 22.98
N TYR A 110 -0.09 14.68 23.22
CA TYR A 110 0.59 15.36 24.33
C TYR A 110 0.55 16.90 24.21
N GLN A 111 0.45 17.40 22.99
CA GLN A 111 0.30 18.83 22.71
C GLN A 111 -1.16 19.27 22.52
N HIS A 112 -2.12 18.41 22.86
CA HIS A 112 -3.58 18.65 22.70
C HIS A 112 -4.01 18.96 21.26
N VAL A 113 -3.27 18.46 20.26
CA VAL A 113 -3.61 18.63 18.85
C VAL A 113 -4.43 17.43 18.39
N PRO A 114 -5.58 17.63 17.73
CA PRO A 114 -6.37 16.57 17.13
C PRO A 114 -5.58 15.72 16.13
N VAL A 115 -5.89 14.43 16.06
CA VAL A 115 -5.23 13.48 15.15
C VAL A 115 -6.24 12.91 14.16
N GLY A 116 -5.91 12.97 12.89
CA GLY A 116 -6.60 12.24 11.82
C GLY A 116 -5.82 10.99 11.43
N HIS A 117 -6.44 9.83 11.56
CA HIS A 117 -5.84 8.54 11.24
C HIS A 117 -6.32 8.04 9.88
N VAL A 118 -5.44 8.09 8.88
CA VAL A 118 -5.68 7.59 7.52
C VAL A 118 -5.47 6.07 7.49
N GLU A 119 -6.35 5.34 6.83
CA GLU A 119 -6.41 3.86 6.82
C GLU A 119 -6.72 3.27 8.21
N ALA A 120 -7.61 3.95 8.94
CA ALA A 120 -8.04 3.51 10.26
C ALA A 120 -8.93 2.26 10.20
N GLY A 121 -8.89 1.47 11.27
CA GLY A 121 -9.85 0.38 11.51
C GLY A 121 -9.49 -0.98 10.92
N LEU A 122 -8.32 -1.17 10.31
CA LEU A 122 -7.82 -2.51 9.99
C LEU A 122 -7.51 -3.26 11.30
N ARG A 123 -7.94 -4.54 11.40
CA ARG A 123 -7.72 -5.38 12.60
C ARG A 123 -7.44 -6.82 12.25
N THR A 124 -6.51 -7.41 12.99
CA THR A 124 -6.32 -8.86 13.06
C THR A 124 -6.91 -9.44 14.35
N HIS A 125 -7.16 -8.58 15.35
CA HIS A 125 -7.57 -8.94 16.70
C HIS A 125 -6.55 -9.77 17.48
N ASP A 126 -5.29 -9.77 17.05
CA ASP A 126 -4.15 -10.39 17.72
C ASP A 126 -3.01 -9.36 17.82
N LEU A 127 -2.83 -8.75 18.98
CA LEU A 127 -1.82 -7.70 19.21
C LEU A 127 -0.39 -8.14 18.92
N ALA A 128 -0.14 -9.44 18.84
CA ALA A 128 1.16 -10.00 18.49
C ALA A 128 1.35 -10.26 16.99
N GLN A 129 0.28 -10.11 16.17
CA GLN A 129 0.34 -10.45 14.73
C GLN A 129 -0.54 -9.52 13.86
N PRO A 130 0.09 -8.73 12.96
CA PRO A 130 1.53 -8.50 12.79
C PRO A 130 2.11 -7.68 13.97
N PHE A 131 3.36 -7.92 14.29
CA PHE A 131 4.04 -7.22 15.38
C PHE A 131 5.10 -6.25 14.81
N PRO A 132 5.12 -4.96 15.23
CA PRO A 132 4.26 -4.31 16.25
C PRO A 132 3.00 -3.63 15.67
N GLU A 133 2.66 -3.86 14.41
CA GLU A 133 1.69 -3.08 13.62
C GLU A 133 0.27 -3.14 14.22
N GLU A 134 -0.20 -4.32 14.68
CA GLU A 134 -1.55 -4.40 15.26
C GLU A 134 -1.69 -3.57 16.53
N LEU A 135 -0.68 -3.62 17.42
CA LEU A 135 -0.66 -2.78 18.61
C LEU A 135 -0.67 -1.29 18.24
N ASN A 136 0.18 -0.88 17.29
CA ASN A 136 0.30 0.51 16.86
C ASN A 136 -1.05 1.04 16.34
N ARG A 137 -1.78 0.28 15.48
CA ARG A 137 -3.04 0.74 14.91
C ARG A 137 -4.17 0.81 15.93
N VAL A 138 -4.18 -0.10 16.91
CA VAL A 138 -5.14 -0.07 18.01
C VAL A 138 -4.91 1.16 18.88
N LEU A 139 -3.66 1.42 19.30
CA LEU A 139 -3.33 2.59 20.13
C LEU A 139 -3.55 3.90 19.37
N THR A 140 -3.16 3.99 18.10
CA THR A 140 -3.44 5.16 17.25
C THR A 140 -4.94 5.40 17.14
N GLY A 141 -5.74 4.35 16.97
CA GLY A 141 -7.20 4.44 16.93
C GLY A 141 -7.83 4.94 18.23
N ARG A 142 -7.18 4.74 19.38
CA ARG A 142 -7.66 5.29 20.67
C ARG A 142 -7.31 6.76 20.87
N ILE A 143 -6.26 7.23 20.21
CA ILE A 143 -5.79 8.63 20.28
C ILE A 143 -6.50 9.50 19.25
N ALA A 144 -6.78 8.96 18.07
CA ALA A 144 -7.31 9.70 16.94
C ALA A 144 -8.68 10.33 17.21
N SER A 145 -8.84 11.58 16.76
CA SER A 145 -10.10 12.34 16.79
C SER A 145 -10.94 12.12 15.53
N LEU A 146 -10.29 11.82 14.39
CA LEU A 146 -10.91 11.47 13.11
C LEU A 146 -10.34 10.16 12.57
N HIS A 147 -11.21 9.31 12.06
CA HIS A 147 -10.87 7.99 11.54
C HIS A 147 -11.29 7.89 10.08
N PHE A 148 -10.33 7.85 9.16
CA PHE A 148 -10.57 7.70 7.74
C PHE A 148 -10.42 6.21 7.37
N ALA A 149 -11.55 5.50 7.40
CA ALA A 149 -11.61 4.07 7.13
C ALA A 149 -11.65 3.81 5.61
N ALA A 150 -10.86 2.84 5.15
CA ALA A 150 -10.85 2.48 3.74
C ALA A 150 -12.14 1.74 3.32
N THR A 151 -12.74 0.95 4.22
CA THR A 151 -13.89 0.10 3.93
C THR A 151 -14.95 0.16 5.03
N LYS A 152 -16.14 -0.35 4.71
CA LYS A 152 -17.22 -0.55 5.72
C LYS A 152 -16.78 -1.52 6.82
N GLY A 153 -15.99 -2.55 6.48
CA GLY A 153 -15.44 -3.51 7.44
C GLY A 153 -14.53 -2.83 8.46
N ALA A 154 -13.62 -2.00 8.00
CA ALA A 154 -12.74 -1.19 8.85
C ALA A 154 -13.53 -0.23 9.76
N ALA A 155 -14.54 0.45 9.21
CA ALA A 155 -15.44 1.31 10.00
C ALA A 155 -16.21 0.53 11.08
N SER A 156 -16.65 -0.69 10.77
CA SER A 156 -17.35 -1.57 11.73
C SER A 156 -16.44 -1.99 12.89
N ASN A 157 -15.15 -2.26 12.63
CA ASN A 157 -14.19 -2.57 13.68
C ASN A 157 -14.05 -1.39 14.67
N LEU A 158 -13.93 -0.17 14.18
CA LEU A 158 -13.85 1.04 15.01
C LEU A 158 -15.10 1.23 15.84
N THR A 159 -16.27 1.05 15.25
CA THR A 159 -17.55 1.16 15.96
C THR A 159 -17.66 0.09 17.06
N ALA A 160 -17.25 -1.15 16.77
CA ALA A 160 -17.23 -2.23 17.76
C ALA A 160 -16.27 -1.96 18.93
N GLU A 161 -15.22 -1.18 18.71
CA GLU A 161 -14.28 -0.72 19.73
C GLU A 161 -14.76 0.52 20.50
N GLY A 162 -15.95 1.05 20.20
CA GLY A 162 -16.57 2.18 20.91
C GLY A 162 -16.14 3.55 20.38
N VAL A 163 -15.58 3.64 19.18
CA VAL A 163 -15.34 4.94 18.52
C VAL A 163 -16.68 5.54 18.11
N ASP A 164 -16.85 6.85 18.38
CA ASP A 164 -18.07 7.58 18.00
C ASP A 164 -18.27 7.50 16.46
N PRO A 165 -19.41 7.00 15.97
CA PRO A 165 -19.68 6.92 14.54
C PRO A 165 -19.54 8.26 13.80
N ARG A 166 -19.73 9.40 14.49
CA ARG A 166 -19.55 10.76 13.91
C ARG A 166 -18.09 11.10 13.63
N ALA A 167 -17.14 10.38 14.25
CA ALA A 167 -15.71 10.52 14.01
C ALA A 167 -15.18 9.56 12.95
N ILE A 168 -16.03 8.65 12.40
CA ILE A 168 -15.64 7.62 11.43
C ILE A 168 -16.13 8.02 10.04
N PHE A 169 -15.20 8.16 9.09
CA PHE A 169 -15.49 8.50 7.69
C PHE A 169 -15.01 7.38 6.78
N ILE A 170 -15.92 6.80 5.99
CA ILE A 170 -15.55 5.80 4.97
C ILE A 170 -15.09 6.58 3.73
N THR A 171 -13.78 6.71 3.57
CA THR A 171 -13.17 7.52 2.52
C THR A 171 -12.71 6.73 1.30
N GLY A 172 -12.50 5.43 1.46
CA GLY A 172 -11.67 4.64 0.56
C GLY A 172 -10.18 4.73 0.97
N ASN A 173 -9.33 3.99 0.27
CA ASN A 173 -7.90 3.96 0.49
C ASN A 173 -7.21 4.95 -0.46
N SER A 174 -6.47 5.91 0.07
CA SER A 174 -5.70 6.89 -0.72
C SER A 174 -4.55 6.29 -1.54
N GLY A 175 -4.18 5.02 -1.31
CA GLY A 175 -3.34 4.25 -2.23
C GLY A 175 -3.97 4.07 -3.61
N ILE A 176 -5.32 4.06 -3.69
CA ILE A 176 -6.02 4.03 -4.98
C ILE A 176 -5.89 5.38 -5.69
N ASP A 177 -6.00 6.49 -4.97
CA ASP A 177 -5.71 7.82 -5.54
C ASP A 177 -4.29 7.86 -6.11
N ALA A 178 -3.31 7.32 -5.38
CA ALA A 178 -1.92 7.28 -5.80
C ALA A 178 -1.73 6.48 -7.10
N VAL A 179 -2.22 5.24 -7.16
CA VAL A 179 -2.02 4.39 -8.34
C VAL A 179 -2.72 4.93 -9.58
N LEU A 180 -3.91 5.54 -9.42
CA LEU A 180 -4.63 6.18 -10.51
C LEU A 180 -3.94 7.45 -11.00
N GLN A 181 -3.41 8.30 -10.12
CA GLN A 181 -2.60 9.46 -10.50
C GLN A 181 -1.34 9.05 -11.28
N ILE A 182 -0.65 7.99 -10.85
CA ILE A 182 0.53 7.48 -11.59
C ILE A 182 0.12 6.94 -12.96
N ARG A 183 -0.98 6.16 -13.04
CA ARG A 183 -1.53 5.67 -14.30
C ARG A 183 -1.78 6.83 -15.28
N ASP A 184 -2.50 7.85 -14.82
CA ASP A 184 -2.90 8.98 -15.65
C ASP A 184 -1.68 9.79 -16.13
N ARG A 185 -0.68 10.00 -15.27
CA ARG A 185 0.59 10.65 -15.63
C ARG A 185 1.42 9.83 -16.61
N LEU A 186 1.39 8.50 -16.51
CA LEU A 186 2.01 7.61 -17.51
C LEU A 186 1.28 7.67 -18.85
N ASP A 187 -0.07 7.76 -18.84
CA ASP A 187 -0.89 7.88 -20.04
C ASP A 187 -0.67 9.22 -20.76
N LEU A 188 -0.48 10.30 -20.00
CA LEU A 188 -0.17 11.63 -20.51
C LEU A 188 1.30 11.80 -20.98
N GLY A 189 2.18 10.86 -20.64
CA GLY A 189 3.61 10.96 -20.93
C GLY A 189 4.39 11.87 -19.96
N ASP A 190 3.80 12.25 -18.84
CA ASP A 190 4.43 13.09 -17.81
C ASP A 190 5.45 12.33 -16.95
N LEU A 191 5.42 11.00 -16.99
CA LEU A 191 6.39 10.14 -16.35
C LEU A 191 7.15 9.31 -17.39
N PRO A 192 8.45 9.08 -17.17
CA PRO A 192 9.23 8.26 -18.08
C PRO A 192 8.73 6.83 -18.08
N GLN A 193 8.55 6.25 -19.26
CA GLN A 193 8.24 4.85 -19.43
C GLN A 193 9.51 4.00 -19.35
N THR A 194 9.39 2.86 -18.69
CA THR A 194 10.50 1.91 -18.53
C THR A 194 10.59 1.01 -19.76
N ALA A 195 11.73 1.01 -20.44
CA ALA A 195 11.96 0.06 -21.52
C ALA A 195 12.25 -1.34 -20.95
N TYR A 196 11.45 -2.31 -21.33
CA TYR A 196 11.66 -3.72 -21.01
C TYR A 196 12.01 -4.48 -22.31
N PRO A 197 13.33 -4.67 -22.64
CA PRO A 197 13.75 -5.27 -23.91
C PRO A 197 13.21 -6.69 -24.16
N TRP A 198 12.85 -7.39 -23.08
CA TRP A 198 12.27 -8.74 -23.11
C TRP A 198 10.75 -8.74 -23.39
N ARG A 199 10.08 -7.58 -23.33
CA ARG A 199 8.62 -7.51 -23.46
C ARG A 199 8.16 -7.72 -24.89
N ASP A 200 7.40 -8.79 -25.14
CA ASP A 200 6.68 -9.03 -26.37
C ASP A 200 5.19 -8.64 -26.19
N PRO A 201 4.69 -7.57 -26.82
CA PRO A 201 3.32 -7.09 -26.66
C PRO A 201 2.26 -8.09 -27.16
N ARG A 202 2.63 -9.08 -27.96
CA ARG A 202 1.73 -10.13 -28.44
C ARG A 202 1.44 -11.22 -27.40
N LYS A 203 2.25 -11.29 -26.33
CA LYS A 203 2.09 -12.24 -25.24
C LYS A 203 1.40 -11.61 -24.04
N LYS A 204 0.57 -12.40 -23.36
CA LYS A 204 -0.05 -12.01 -22.10
C LYS A 204 0.99 -11.94 -20.99
N LEU A 205 1.11 -10.80 -20.31
CA LEU A 205 2.05 -10.61 -19.22
C LEU A 205 1.43 -11.03 -17.89
N ILE A 206 2.15 -11.85 -17.12
CA ILE A 206 1.81 -12.20 -15.74
C ILE A 206 2.85 -11.56 -14.83
N LEU A 207 2.43 -10.71 -13.89
CA LEU A 207 3.31 -10.12 -12.88
C LEU A 207 3.19 -10.92 -11.59
N ILE A 208 4.35 -11.35 -11.05
CA ILE A 208 4.45 -12.10 -9.81
C ILE A 208 5.05 -11.21 -8.71
N THR A 209 4.46 -11.24 -7.51
CA THR A 209 5.10 -10.72 -6.30
C THR A 209 4.80 -11.66 -5.13
N ALA A 210 5.79 -12.40 -4.67
CA ALA A 210 5.66 -13.31 -3.54
C ALA A 210 6.91 -13.23 -2.66
N HIS A 211 6.75 -12.80 -1.40
CA HIS A 211 7.86 -12.56 -0.48
C HIS A 211 7.47 -12.60 1.00
N ARG A 212 6.23 -12.95 1.32
CA ARG A 212 5.75 -12.99 2.71
C ARG A 212 6.38 -14.14 3.49
N ARG A 213 6.72 -13.87 4.76
CA ARG A 213 7.40 -14.83 5.64
C ARG A 213 6.62 -16.13 5.83
N GLU A 214 5.29 -16.04 5.81
CA GLU A 214 4.38 -17.20 5.93
C GLU A 214 4.53 -18.21 4.78
N SER A 215 5.02 -17.76 3.62
CA SER A 215 5.23 -18.62 2.44
C SER A 215 6.66 -19.15 2.32
N PHE A 216 7.60 -18.81 3.23
CA PHE A 216 9.00 -19.25 3.11
C PHE A 216 9.14 -20.78 3.13
N GLY A 217 10.13 -21.30 2.41
CA GLY A 217 10.35 -22.74 2.23
C GLY A 217 9.38 -23.35 1.24
N SER A 218 8.66 -24.38 1.63
CA SER A 218 7.76 -25.15 0.75
C SER A 218 6.67 -24.31 0.06
N GLY A 219 6.22 -23.22 0.66
CA GLY A 219 5.25 -22.31 0.07
C GLY A 219 5.82 -21.60 -1.17
N ILE A 220 7.00 -20.97 -1.06
CA ILE A 220 7.69 -20.33 -2.21
C ILE A 220 7.99 -21.36 -3.31
N GLU A 221 8.44 -22.56 -2.93
CA GLU A 221 8.71 -23.64 -3.91
C GLU A 221 7.43 -24.06 -4.65
N SER A 222 6.30 -24.18 -3.94
CA SER A 222 5.02 -24.55 -4.53
C SER A 222 4.53 -23.46 -5.50
N ILE A 223 4.64 -22.17 -5.11
CA ILE A 223 4.35 -21.03 -5.99
C ILE A 223 5.23 -21.10 -7.25
N CYS A 224 6.56 -21.33 -7.10
CA CYS A 224 7.46 -21.45 -8.23
C CYS A 224 7.09 -22.62 -9.16
N ARG A 225 6.64 -23.77 -8.63
CA ARG A 225 6.17 -24.89 -9.45
C ARG A 225 4.92 -24.51 -10.26
N GLY A 226 3.97 -23.80 -9.66
CA GLY A 226 2.78 -23.29 -10.37
C GLY A 226 3.15 -22.30 -11.49
N ILE A 227 4.08 -21.39 -11.23
CA ILE A 227 4.63 -20.44 -12.22
C ILE A 227 5.32 -21.20 -13.36
N ARG A 228 6.14 -22.20 -13.05
CA ARG A 228 6.84 -23.02 -14.05
C ARG A 228 5.87 -23.75 -14.98
N ARG A 229 4.75 -24.25 -14.45
CA ARG A 229 3.71 -24.88 -15.28
C ARG A 229 3.07 -23.86 -16.24
N LEU A 230 2.83 -22.63 -15.80
CA LEU A 230 2.34 -21.55 -16.68
C LEU A 230 3.38 -21.20 -17.75
N ALA A 231 4.66 -21.26 -17.44
CA ALA A 231 5.74 -20.95 -18.38
C ALA A 231 5.85 -21.92 -19.56
N VAL A 232 5.24 -23.11 -19.49
CA VAL A 232 5.15 -24.03 -20.64
C VAL A 232 4.31 -23.46 -21.77
N ARG A 233 3.42 -22.50 -21.49
CA ARG A 233 2.56 -21.84 -22.47
C ARG A 233 3.38 -20.90 -23.37
N GLY A 234 3.15 -20.98 -24.68
CA GLY A 234 3.81 -20.10 -25.66
C GLY A 234 3.24 -18.68 -25.74
N ASP A 235 2.02 -18.47 -25.20
CA ASP A 235 1.25 -17.23 -25.29
C ASP A 235 1.45 -16.28 -24.07
N VAL A 236 2.30 -16.67 -23.11
CA VAL A 236 2.56 -15.87 -21.89
C VAL A 236 4.00 -15.41 -21.75
N GLN A 237 4.18 -14.31 -21.06
CA GLN A 237 5.44 -13.89 -20.46
C GLN A 237 5.21 -13.68 -18.96
N ILE A 238 6.16 -14.04 -18.14
CA ILE A 238 6.09 -13.94 -16.69
C ILE A 238 7.22 -13.05 -16.22
N VAL A 239 6.90 -12.04 -15.43
CA VAL A 239 7.90 -11.17 -14.79
C VAL A 239 7.77 -11.27 -13.29
N TYR A 240 8.91 -11.45 -12.63
CA TYR A 240 8.98 -11.55 -11.18
C TYR A 240 10.06 -10.61 -10.64
N PRO A 241 9.71 -9.43 -10.11
CA PRO A 241 10.62 -8.63 -9.30
C PRO A 241 10.96 -9.37 -8.01
N VAL A 242 12.16 -9.97 -7.95
CA VAL A 242 12.54 -10.90 -6.89
C VAL A 242 13.01 -10.15 -5.65
N HIS A 243 12.37 -10.40 -4.52
CA HIS A 243 12.76 -9.81 -3.24
C HIS A 243 14.14 -10.30 -2.82
N ARG A 244 15.01 -9.39 -2.35
CA ARG A 244 16.42 -9.66 -2.02
C ARG A 244 16.65 -10.59 -0.83
N ASN A 245 15.60 -10.98 -0.10
CA ASN A 245 15.72 -11.92 1.01
C ASN A 245 16.18 -13.29 0.45
N PRO A 246 17.30 -13.86 0.96
CA PRO A 246 17.81 -15.14 0.48
C PRO A 246 16.80 -16.30 0.54
N LYS A 247 15.85 -16.25 1.48
CA LYS A 247 14.77 -17.26 1.61
C LYS A 247 13.75 -17.17 0.46
N VAL A 248 13.77 -16.11 -0.32
CA VAL A 248 12.96 -15.92 -1.53
C VAL A 248 13.84 -16.07 -2.77
N ALA A 249 14.93 -15.31 -2.85
CA ALA A 249 15.80 -15.27 -4.02
C ALA A 249 16.38 -16.64 -4.39
N GLY A 250 16.86 -17.39 -3.41
CA GLY A 250 17.47 -18.71 -3.64
C GLY A 250 16.51 -19.69 -4.33
N PRO A 251 15.36 -20.04 -3.74
CA PRO A 251 14.39 -20.94 -4.37
C PRO A 251 13.86 -20.42 -5.70
N VAL A 252 13.62 -19.11 -5.84
CA VAL A 252 13.12 -18.50 -7.09
C VAL A 252 14.15 -18.67 -8.21
N GLN A 253 15.41 -18.33 -7.98
CA GLN A 253 16.49 -18.52 -8.95
C GLN A 253 16.65 -20.00 -9.34
N GLN A 254 16.76 -20.88 -8.35
CA GLN A 254 16.94 -22.31 -8.58
C GLN A 254 15.83 -22.93 -9.44
N LEU A 255 14.57 -22.51 -9.24
CA LEU A 255 13.42 -23.14 -9.88
C LEU A 255 12.97 -22.44 -11.18
N LEU A 256 13.30 -21.15 -11.38
CA LEU A 256 12.73 -20.36 -12.47
C LEU A 256 13.75 -19.76 -13.44
N GLU A 257 15.05 -19.68 -13.11
CA GLU A 257 16.06 -18.94 -13.89
C GLU A 257 16.21 -19.43 -15.35
N ASN A 258 16.04 -20.72 -15.63
CA ASN A 258 16.31 -21.30 -16.93
C ASN A 258 15.07 -21.43 -17.84
N HIS A 259 14.09 -20.55 -17.69
CA HIS A 259 12.88 -20.55 -18.52
C HIS A 259 12.84 -19.32 -19.44
N ALA A 260 12.78 -19.55 -20.74
CA ALA A 260 12.90 -18.49 -21.78
C ALA A 260 11.82 -17.38 -21.73
N ASN A 261 10.69 -17.63 -21.08
CA ASN A 261 9.60 -16.68 -20.94
C ASN A 261 9.36 -16.23 -19.48
N ILE A 262 10.28 -16.54 -18.57
CA ILE A 262 10.31 -16.03 -17.20
C ILE A 262 11.44 -15.02 -17.06
N TYR A 263 11.13 -13.84 -16.58
CA TYR A 263 12.07 -12.74 -16.39
C TYR A 263 12.15 -12.40 -14.89
N LEU A 264 13.25 -12.86 -14.28
CA LEU A 264 13.58 -12.52 -12.91
C LEU A 264 14.32 -11.16 -12.94
N ILE A 265 13.75 -10.17 -12.28
CA ILE A 265 14.32 -8.81 -12.27
C ILE A 265 14.51 -8.32 -10.85
N GLU A 266 15.32 -7.28 -10.68
CA GLU A 266 15.48 -6.60 -9.39
C GLU A 266 14.15 -5.99 -8.92
N PRO A 267 13.96 -5.80 -7.60
CA PRO A 267 12.84 -5.08 -7.06
C PRO A 267 12.72 -3.69 -7.70
N LEU A 268 11.50 -3.31 -8.03
CA LEU A 268 11.23 -2.07 -8.75
C LEU A 268 10.86 -0.92 -7.81
N GLU A 269 11.13 0.29 -8.26
CA GLU A 269 10.55 1.51 -7.74
C GLU A 269 9.05 1.59 -8.04
N TYR A 270 8.33 2.54 -7.41
CA TYR A 270 6.86 2.56 -7.47
C TYR A 270 6.33 2.78 -8.90
N VAL A 271 6.86 3.76 -9.66
CA VAL A 271 6.38 4.06 -11.01
C VAL A 271 6.58 2.88 -11.98
N PRO A 272 7.79 2.30 -12.13
CA PRO A 272 7.99 1.11 -12.95
C PRO A 272 7.14 -0.09 -12.51
N PHE A 273 6.85 -0.21 -11.21
CA PHE A 273 5.99 -1.27 -10.70
C PHE A 273 4.51 -1.07 -11.11
N VAL A 274 3.99 0.15 -10.99
CA VAL A 274 2.64 0.50 -11.48
C VAL A 274 2.54 0.29 -12.98
N GLU A 275 3.58 0.66 -13.74
CA GLU A 275 3.64 0.43 -15.18
C GLU A 275 3.55 -1.07 -15.54
N LEU A 276 4.28 -1.94 -14.83
CA LEU A 276 4.17 -3.38 -15.02
C LEU A 276 2.81 -3.93 -14.59
N MET A 277 2.24 -3.47 -13.48
CA MET A 277 0.87 -3.85 -13.10
C MET A 277 -0.13 -3.48 -14.21
N ARG A 278 -0.02 -2.25 -14.73
CA ARG A 278 -0.88 -1.76 -15.83
C ARG A 278 -0.71 -2.57 -17.11
N ALA A 279 0.52 -2.96 -17.47
CA ALA A 279 0.81 -3.77 -18.66
C ALA A 279 0.43 -5.25 -18.48
N SER A 280 0.18 -5.70 -17.26
CA SER A 280 -0.10 -7.11 -16.95
C SER A 280 -1.51 -7.53 -17.37
N HIS A 281 -1.66 -8.80 -17.71
CA HIS A 281 -2.93 -9.45 -17.91
C HIS A 281 -3.48 -10.00 -16.60
N ILE A 282 -2.61 -10.58 -15.75
CA ILE A 282 -2.94 -11.16 -14.44
C ILE A 282 -1.87 -10.75 -13.44
N LEU A 283 -2.27 -10.51 -12.19
CA LEU A 283 -1.38 -10.31 -11.04
C LEU A 283 -1.45 -11.52 -10.13
N ILE A 284 -0.30 -12.12 -9.79
CA ILE A 284 -0.20 -13.20 -8.80
C ILE A 284 0.64 -12.67 -7.64
N THR A 285 0.04 -12.55 -6.43
CA THR A 285 0.66 -11.77 -5.36
C THR A 285 0.35 -12.28 -3.96
N ASP A 286 1.25 -12.02 -3.01
CA ASP A 286 1.01 -12.08 -1.57
C ASP A 286 0.95 -10.69 -0.91
N SER A 287 1.13 -9.62 -1.71
CA SER A 287 1.14 -8.23 -1.23
C SER A 287 -0.27 -7.70 -0.98
N GLY A 288 -0.50 -7.08 0.20
CA GLY A 288 -1.75 -6.37 0.48
C GLY A 288 -2.00 -5.19 -0.43
N GLY A 289 -0.98 -4.37 -0.73
CA GLY A 289 -1.13 -3.22 -1.63
C GLY A 289 -1.55 -3.63 -3.04
N VAL A 290 -0.97 -4.69 -3.60
CA VAL A 290 -1.34 -5.18 -4.94
C VAL A 290 -2.78 -5.70 -4.99
N GLN A 291 -3.28 -6.29 -3.88
CA GLN A 291 -4.69 -6.71 -3.76
C GLN A 291 -5.65 -5.51 -3.81
N GLU A 292 -5.21 -4.35 -3.35
CA GLU A 292 -5.98 -3.10 -3.37
C GLU A 292 -5.82 -2.35 -4.70
N GLU A 293 -4.59 -2.18 -5.18
CA GLU A 293 -4.23 -1.37 -6.34
C GLU A 293 -4.54 -2.05 -7.68
N GLY A 294 -4.30 -3.36 -7.79
CA GLY A 294 -4.48 -4.13 -9.03
C GLY A 294 -5.88 -4.03 -9.63
N PRO A 295 -6.95 -4.21 -8.84
CA PRO A 295 -8.32 -4.05 -9.33
C PRO A 295 -8.63 -2.65 -9.88
N SER A 296 -8.05 -1.59 -9.32
CA SER A 296 -8.21 -0.21 -9.82
C SER A 296 -7.55 0.02 -11.17
N LEU A 297 -6.61 -0.83 -11.55
CA LEU A 297 -6.01 -0.88 -12.88
C LEU A 297 -6.74 -1.86 -13.82
N GLY A 298 -7.87 -2.43 -13.40
CA GLY A 298 -8.63 -3.42 -14.16
C GLY A 298 -7.90 -4.76 -14.28
N LYS A 299 -7.15 -5.18 -13.28
CA LYS A 299 -6.37 -6.42 -13.33
C LYS A 299 -6.91 -7.47 -12.37
N PRO A 300 -7.23 -8.69 -12.84
CA PRO A 300 -7.55 -9.81 -11.97
C PRO A 300 -6.36 -10.16 -11.08
N VAL A 301 -6.64 -10.42 -9.79
CA VAL A 301 -5.62 -10.70 -8.78
C VAL A 301 -5.79 -12.12 -8.22
N LEU A 302 -4.73 -12.93 -8.32
CA LEU A 302 -4.62 -14.22 -7.65
C LEU A 302 -3.73 -14.07 -6.42
N VAL A 303 -4.27 -14.38 -5.24
CA VAL A 303 -3.60 -14.16 -3.95
C VAL A 303 -3.01 -15.46 -3.45
N THR A 304 -1.67 -15.53 -3.35
CA THR A 304 -0.92 -16.72 -2.94
C THR A 304 -0.81 -16.87 -1.41
N ARG A 305 -1.85 -16.46 -0.69
CA ARG A 305 -1.96 -16.59 0.77
C ARG A 305 -3.11 -17.51 1.13
N GLU A 306 -3.00 -18.21 2.27
CA GLU A 306 -4.10 -19.00 2.84
C GLU A 306 -5.21 -18.10 3.41
N LYS A 307 -4.81 -16.98 4.02
CA LYS A 307 -5.70 -15.98 4.59
C LYS A 307 -5.27 -14.57 4.13
N THR A 308 -6.22 -13.67 4.02
CA THR A 308 -5.93 -12.26 3.74
C THR A 308 -6.63 -11.37 4.76
N GLU A 309 -5.97 -10.29 5.17
CA GLU A 309 -6.60 -9.21 5.92
C GLU A 309 -7.43 -8.26 5.03
N ARG A 310 -7.67 -8.66 3.78
CA ARG A 310 -8.47 -7.95 2.77
C ARG A 310 -9.63 -8.78 2.29
N PRO A 311 -10.54 -9.18 3.19
CA PRO A 311 -11.67 -10.06 2.83
C PRO A 311 -12.64 -9.41 1.85
N GLU A 312 -12.68 -8.10 1.78
CA GLU A 312 -13.54 -7.35 0.88
C GLU A 312 -13.19 -7.60 -0.59
N ALA A 313 -11.90 -7.70 -0.96
CA ALA A 313 -11.47 -8.02 -2.32
C ALA A 313 -11.97 -9.40 -2.77
N VAL A 314 -11.90 -10.38 -1.86
CA VAL A 314 -12.36 -11.75 -2.12
C VAL A 314 -13.90 -11.79 -2.24
N LYS A 315 -14.61 -11.12 -1.33
CA LYS A 315 -16.08 -11.03 -1.35
C LYS A 315 -16.60 -10.31 -2.60
N ALA A 316 -15.90 -9.25 -3.03
CA ALA A 316 -16.24 -8.51 -4.24
C ALA A 316 -15.90 -9.30 -5.52
N GLY A 317 -15.00 -10.29 -5.46
CA GLY A 317 -14.54 -11.06 -6.61
C GLY A 317 -13.42 -10.38 -7.41
N THR A 318 -12.82 -9.31 -6.90
CA THR A 318 -11.63 -8.66 -7.50
C THR A 318 -10.36 -9.46 -7.27
N ALA A 319 -10.33 -10.27 -6.20
CA ALA A 319 -9.22 -11.16 -5.87
C ALA A 319 -9.71 -12.57 -5.58
N VAL A 320 -8.87 -13.57 -5.91
CA VAL A 320 -9.12 -14.98 -5.59
C VAL A 320 -7.99 -15.52 -4.75
N LEU A 321 -8.32 -16.08 -3.57
CA LEU A 321 -7.36 -16.79 -2.74
C LEU A 321 -7.01 -18.13 -3.39
N VAL A 322 -5.79 -18.25 -3.88
CA VAL A 322 -5.27 -19.50 -4.46
C VAL A 322 -4.32 -20.23 -3.50
N GLY A 323 -3.89 -19.56 -2.42
CA GLY A 323 -2.89 -20.09 -1.51
C GLY A 323 -1.52 -20.28 -2.16
N PRO A 324 -0.52 -20.75 -1.43
CA PRO A 324 0.75 -21.20 -1.99
C PRO A 324 0.61 -22.61 -2.61
N ASP A 325 -0.41 -22.78 -3.46
CA ASP A 325 -0.78 -24.08 -4.05
C ASP A 325 -0.51 -24.09 -5.56
N GLU A 326 0.39 -24.93 -6.00
CA GLU A 326 0.81 -25.11 -7.39
C GLU A 326 -0.36 -25.36 -8.35
N HIS A 327 -1.31 -26.20 -7.94
CA HIS A 327 -2.43 -26.62 -8.81
C HIS A 327 -3.45 -25.47 -8.94
N ARG A 328 -3.83 -24.86 -7.83
CA ARG A 328 -4.78 -23.72 -7.81
C ARG A 328 -4.25 -22.51 -8.54
N ILE A 329 -2.94 -22.18 -8.38
CA ILE A 329 -2.30 -21.11 -9.14
C ILE A 329 -2.40 -21.38 -10.64
N PHE A 330 -2.03 -22.58 -11.07
CA PHE A 330 -2.09 -22.96 -12.48
C PHE A 330 -3.52 -22.94 -13.03
N GLU A 331 -4.47 -23.55 -12.35
CA GLU A 331 -5.87 -23.63 -12.77
C GLU A 331 -6.51 -22.26 -12.89
N GLN A 332 -6.40 -21.41 -11.84
CA GLN A 332 -7.02 -20.09 -11.84
C GLN A 332 -6.37 -19.12 -12.84
N ALA A 333 -5.05 -19.20 -13.01
CA ALA A 333 -4.36 -18.40 -14.03
C ALA A 333 -4.74 -18.89 -15.44
N SER A 334 -4.78 -20.21 -15.68
CA SER A 334 -5.20 -20.76 -16.98
C SER A 334 -6.63 -20.37 -17.32
N LEU A 335 -7.56 -20.43 -16.38
CA LEU A 335 -8.94 -19.97 -16.57
C LEU A 335 -8.97 -18.51 -17.08
N LEU A 336 -8.22 -17.61 -16.45
CA LEU A 336 -8.15 -16.20 -16.85
C LEU A 336 -7.42 -15.98 -18.19
N LEU A 337 -6.52 -16.88 -18.55
CA LEU A 337 -5.82 -16.82 -19.83
C LEU A 337 -6.69 -17.35 -20.99
N ASP A 338 -7.52 -18.36 -20.74
CA ASP A 338 -8.24 -19.10 -21.77
C ASP A 338 -9.70 -18.62 -21.92
N ASP A 339 -10.28 -18.00 -20.90
CA ASP A 339 -11.64 -17.45 -20.91
C ASP A 339 -11.64 -15.90 -20.84
N PRO A 340 -11.77 -15.21 -22.01
CA PRO A 340 -11.85 -13.75 -22.05
C PRO A 340 -13.06 -13.17 -21.31
N LEU A 341 -14.17 -13.90 -21.22
CA LEU A 341 -15.37 -13.43 -20.53
C LEU A 341 -15.14 -13.42 -19.02
N GLU A 342 -14.54 -14.47 -18.47
CA GLU A 342 -14.18 -14.54 -17.06
C GLU A 342 -13.10 -13.51 -16.70
N HIS A 343 -12.10 -13.33 -17.56
CA HIS A 343 -11.10 -12.28 -17.39
C HIS A 343 -11.76 -10.90 -17.32
N THR A 344 -12.61 -10.57 -18.32
CA THR A 344 -13.32 -9.29 -18.39
C THR A 344 -14.22 -9.11 -17.16
N ARG A 345 -14.96 -10.14 -16.76
CA ARG A 345 -15.82 -10.11 -15.59
C ARG A 345 -15.04 -9.71 -14.33
N ARG A 346 -13.86 -10.31 -14.09
CA ARG A 346 -13.04 -9.98 -12.91
C ARG A 346 -12.34 -8.62 -13.02
N SER A 347 -12.03 -8.17 -14.24
CA SER A 347 -11.41 -6.87 -14.50
C SER A 347 -12.35 -5.68 -14.28
N LEU A 348 -13.68 -5.89 -14.43
CA LEU A 348 -14.69 -4.84 -14.34
C LEU A 348 -15.37 -4.74 -12.98
N VAL A 349 -14.99 -5.58 -12.02
CA VAL A 349 -15.57 -5.53 -10.66
C VAL A 349 -15.15 -4.23 -9.98
N HIS A 350 -16.12 -3.54 -9.37
CA HIS A 350 -15.86 -2.34 -8.59
C HIS A 350 -14.91 -2.65 -7.42
N ASN A 351 -13.85 -1.86 -7.30
CA ASN A 351 -12.86 -2.04 -6.25
C ASN A 351 -13.44 -1.62 -4.88
N PRO A 352 -13.55 -2.54 -3.89
CA PRO A 352 -14.13 -2.23 -2.59
C PRO A 352 -13.27 -1.27 -1.76
N TYR A 353 -12.01 -1.06 -2.13
CA TYR A 353 -11.08 -0.19 -1.41
C TYR A 353 -11.11 1.26 -1.87
N GLY A 354 -11.84 1.61 -2.92
CA GLY A 354 -11.99 3.00 -3.33
C GLY A 354 -12.07 3.19 -4.85
N ASP A 355 -12.31 4.44 -5.20
CA ASP A 355 -12.58 4.93 -6.54
C ASP A 355 -11.64 6.07 -6.98
N GLY A 356 -10.60 6.38 -6.16
CA GLY A 356 -9.64 7.46 -6.45
C GLY A 356 -10.03 8.83 -5.89
N HIS A 357 -11.03 8.90 -5.01
CA HIS A 357 -11.51 10.14 -4.39
C HIS A 357 -11.35 10.15 -2.86
N ALA A 358 -10.44 9.36 -2.31
CA ALA A 358 -10.22 9.29 -0.88
C ALA A 358 -9.67 10.64 -0.34
N SER A 359 -8.76 11.26 -1.07
CA SER A 359 -8.16 12.55 -0.70
C SER A 359 -9.21 13.65 -0.58
N GLU A 360 -10.17 13.73 -1.51
CA GLU A 360 -11.28 14.69 -1.49
C GLU A 360 -12.18 14.47 -0.27
N ARG A 361 -12.53 13.22 0.03
CA ARG A 361 -13.38 12.85 1.17
C ARG A 361 -12.72 13.15 2.50
N ILE A 362 -11.40 12.91 2.61
CA ILE A 362 -10.60 13.27 3.79
C ILE A 362 -10.61 14.77 4.00
N ALA A 363 -10.34 15.57 2.96
CA ALA A 363 -10.37 17.03 3.03
C ALA A 363 -11.75 17.56 3.47
N ALA A 364 -12.83 17.03 2.90
CA ALA A 364 -14.20 17.40 3.26
C ALA A 364 -14.53 17.09 4.72
N ALA A 365 -14.13 15.91 5.22
CA ALA A 365 -14.32 15.49 6.60
C ALA A 365 -13.54 16.40 7.57
N MET A 366 -12.29 16.75 7.25
CA MET A 366 -11.50 17.71 8.04
C MET A 366 -12.16 19.08 8.12
N CYS A 367 -12.67 19.61 7.00
CA CYS A 367 -13.42 20.87 6.99
C CYS A 367 -14.69 20.81 7.86
N SER A 368 -15.39 19.69 7.84
CA SER A 368 -16.60 19.51 8.66
C SER A 368 -16.31 19.40 10.16
N PHE A 369 -15.15 18.85 10.53
CA PHE A 369 -14.77 18.66 11.93
C PHE A 369 -14.18 19.92 12.58
N LEU A 370 -13.39 20.71 11.81
CA LEU A 370 -12.60 21.82 12.33
C LEU A 370 -13.24 23.20 12.12
N ARG A 371 -14.38 23.26 11.44
CA ARG A 371 -15.20 24.47 11.26
C ARG A 371 -16.45 24.39 12.12
#